data_f1315378b43c47694e8ee1a4f3dbbf0f
#
_entry.id   f1315378b43c47694e8ee1a4f3dbbf0f
#
_cell.length_a   1.000
_cell.length_b   1.000
_cell.length_c   1.000
_cell.angle_alpha   90.00
_cell.angle_beta   90.00
_cell.angle_gamma   90.00
#
_symmetry.space_group_name_H-M   'P 1'
#
loop_
_entity.id
_entity.type
_entity.pdbx_description
1 polymer ?
#
loop_
_entity_poly.entity_id
_entity_poly.type
_entity_poly.pdbx_seq_one_letter_code
_entity_poly.pdbx_strand_id
1 'polypeptide(L)'
;MPSPEEQLARLVEAGFTLQTFERFPRSLGVLKGDCIALVEPTPEGLTLIGTPGWRMGEVMGVLVTKGGRQVFQAKGQTLEATPERVEALARFRAELESFL
;
A
#
# COMPACT_ATOMS: atom_id res chain seq x y z
N MET A 1 10.68 8.06 -20.36
CA MET A 1 10.16 7.41 -19.16
C MET A 1 9.42 8.41 -18.28
N PRO A 2 8.30 8.03 -17.68
CA PRO A 2 7.62 8.95 -16.76
C PRO A 2 8.48 9.20 -15.53
N SER A 3 8.53 10.43 -15.07
CA SER A 3 9.23 10.78 -13.85
C SER A 3 8.42 10.33 -12.63
N PRO A 4 9.05 10.18 -11.45
CA PRO A 4 8.31 9.89 -10.24
C PRO A 4 7.20 10.91 -9.96
N GLU A 5 7.44 12.18 -10.24
CA GLU A 5 6.44 13.24 -10.05
C GLU A 5 5.23 13.04 -10.94
N GLU A 6 5.42 12.65 -12.19
CA GLU A 6 4.32 12.38 -13.12
C GLU A 6 3.52 11.17 -12.66
N GLN A 7 4.19 10.12 -12.19
CA GLN A 7 3.53 8.94 -11.67
C GLN A 7 2.70 9.27 -10.43
N LEU A 8 3.23 10.09 -9.53
CA LEU A 8 2.50 10.53 -8.34
C LEU A 8 1.27 11.35 -8.72
N ALA A 9 1.39 12.24 -9.70
CA ALA A 9 0.27 13.02 -10.18
C ALA A 9 -0.84 12.13 -10.75
N ARG A 10 -0.47 11.12 -11.52
CA ARG A 10 -1.43 10.17 -12.08
C ARG A 10 -2.14 9.35 -11.00
N LEU A 11 -1.40 8.96 -9.95
CA LEU A 11 -1.98 8.24 -8.83
C LEU A 11 -3.04 9.11 -8.12
N VAL A 12 -2.73 10.37 -7.87
CA VAL A 12 -3.69 11.30 -7.24
C VAL A 12 -4.92 11.47 -8.12
N GLU A 13 -4.75 11.62 -9.44
CA GLU A 13 -5.87 11.72 -10.37
C GLU A 13 -6.74 10.47 -10.37
N ALA A 14 -6.14 9.30 -10.14
CA ALA A 14 -6.86 8.03 -10.08
C ALA A 14 -7.55 7.79 -8.75
N GLY A 15 -7.44 8.71 -7.79
CA GLY A 15 -8.12 8.61 -6.51
C GLY A 15 -7.26 8.09 -5.36
N PHE A 16 -5.96 7.90 -5.59
CA PHE A 16 -5.05 7.52 -4.52
C PHE A 16 -4.70 8.74 -3.66
N THR A 17 -4.52 8.49 -2.36
CA THR A 17 -4.06 9.50 -1.41
C THR A 17 -2.59 9.22 -1.09
N LEU A 18 -1.79 10.27 -0.94
CA LEU A 18 -0.39 10.16 -0.59
C LEU A 18 -0.19 10.55 0.87
N GLN A 19 0.68 9.82 1.57
CA GLN A 19 0.96 10.08 2.98
C GLN A 19 2.44 9.84 3.25
N THR A 20 3.05 10.68 4.10
CA THR A 20 4.43 10.48 4.54
C THR A 20 4.44 9.79 5.90
N PHE A 21 5.52 9.03 6.15
CA PHE A 21 5.72 8.34 7.42
C PHE A 21 7.09 8.71 7.97
N GLU A 22 7.14 9.04 9.26
CA GLU A 22 8.41 9.38 9.93
C GLU A 22 9.40 8.24 9.90
N ARG A 23 8.91 7.00 10.02
CA ARG A 23 9.76 5.80 10.00
C ARG A 23 10.36 5.51 8.63
N PHE A 24 9.77 6.04 7.58
CA PHE A 24 10.19 5.76 6.20
C PHE A 24 10.35 7.07 5.45
N PRO A 25 11.40 7.86 5.79
CA PRO A 25 11.54 9.20 5.21
C PRO A 25 11.80 9.22 3.71
N ARG A 26 12.23 8.09 3.14
CA ARG A 26 12.47 7.98 1.69
C ARG A 26 11.28 7.40 0.94
N SER A 27 10.25 6.96 1.65
CA SER A 27 9.10 6.29 1.05
C SER A 27 7.86 7.14 1.21
N LEU A 28 6.92 6.93 0.29
CA LEU A 28 5.59 7.55 0.36
C LEU A 28 4.56 6.45 0.52
N GLY A 29 3.59 6.69 1.40
CA GLY A 29 2.42 5.83 1.49
C GLY A 29 1.45 6.20 0.41
N VAL A 30 0.93 5.20 -0.30
CA VAL A 30 -0.10 5.35 -1.33
C VAL A 30 -1.32 4.60 -0.84
N LEU A 31 -2.44 5.31 -0.66
CA LEU A 31 -3.64 4.77 -0.06
C LEU A 31 -4.83 4.89 -1.00
N LYS A 32 -5.68 3.88 -0.98
CA LYS A 32 -6.98 3.94 -1.64
C LYS A 32 -7.95 3.04 -0.86
N GLY A 33 -9.04 3.62 -0.36
CA GLY A 33 -9.91 2.91 0.58
C GLY A 33 -9.13 2.59 1.85
N ASP A 34 -9.13 1.32 2.25
CA ASP A 34 -8.41 0.86 3.42
C ASP A 34 -7.08 0.18 3.08
N CYS A 35 -6.69 0.21 1.80
CA CYS A 35 -5.44 -0.40 1.35
C CYS A 35 -4.31 0.62 1.35
N ILE A 36 -3.10 0.17 1.64
CA ILE A 36 -1.93 1.04 1.71
C ILE A 36 -0.69 0.30 1.19
N ALA A 37 0.16 1.02 0.49
CA ALA A 37 1.44 0.51 0.02
C ALA A 37 2.50 1.59 0.20
N LEU A 38 3.76 1.17 0.23
CA LEU A 38 4.89 2.09 0.26
C LEU A 38 5.56 2.08 -1.11
N VAL A 39 5.85 3.26 -1.62
CA VAL A 39 6.61 3.42 -2.86
C VAL A 39 7.81 4.33 -2.59
N GLU A 40 8.87 4.11 -3.32
CA GLU A 40 10.09 4.90 -3.19
C GLU A 40 10.46 5.47 -4.55
N PRO A 41 10.70 6.79 -4.66
CA PRO A 41 11.18 7.39 -5.89
C PRO A 41 12.60 6.92 -6.21
N THR A 42 12.81 6.50 -7.45
CA THR A 42 14.13 6.14 -7.97
C THR A 42 14.38 6.89 -9.27
N PRO A 43 15.61 6.91 -9.78
CA PRO A 43 15.88 7.53 -11.09
C PRO A 43 15.05 6.92 -12.23
N GLU A 44 14.58 5.69 -12.05
CA GLU A 44 13.79 4.97 -13.06
C GLU A 44 12.29 5.11 -12.86
N GLY A 45 11.85 5.80 -11.81
CA GLY A 45 10.44 5.97 -11.48
C GLY A 45 10.14 5.51 -10.06
N LEU A 46 8.85 5.32 -9.76
CA LEU A 46 8.44 4.83 -8.46
C LEU A 46 8.60 3.31 -8.39
N THR A 47 9.10 2.83 -7.26
CA THR A 47 9.26 1.40 -7.00
C THR A 47 8.43 1.02 -5.78
N LEU A 48 7.69 -0.08 -5.90
CA LEU A 48 6.92 -0.62 -4.78
C LEU A 48 7.87 -1.25 -3.77
N ILE A 49 7.74 -0.85 -2.51
CA ILE A 49 8.55 -1.38 -1.42
C ILE A 49 7.72 -2.35 -0.61
N GLY A 50 8.16 -3.60 -0.57
CA GLY A 50 7.46 -4.64 0.17
C GLY A 50 6.12 -5.00 -0.44
N THR A 51 5.23 -5.50 0.38
CA THR A 51 3.90 -5.94 -0.04
C THR A 51 2.85 -4.93 0.45
N PRO A 52 1.85 -4.60 -0.37
CA PRO A 52 0.73 -3.78 0.10
C PRO A 52 0.04 -4.42 1.29
N GLY A 53 -0.53 -3.59 2.15
CA GLY A 53 -1.21 -4.03 3.35
C GLY A 53 -2.51 -3.29 3.58
N TRP A 54 -3.10 -3.52 4.75
CA TRP A 54 -4.37 -2.93 5.15
C TRP A 54 -4.12 -1.82 6.16
N ARG A 55 -4.81 -0.70 5.99
CA ARG A 55 -4.68 0.41 6.93
C ARG A 55 -5.40 0.07 8.23
N MET A 56 -4.65 0.05 9.32
CA MET A 56 -5.16 -0.22 10.67
C MET A 56 -4.88 1.01 11.55
N GLY A 57 -5.81 1.98 11.51
CA GLY A 57 -5.57 3.27 12.16
C GLY A 57 -4.46 4.03 11.45
N GLU A 58 -3.37 4.30 12.15
CA GLU A 58 -2.22 5.01 11.60
C GLU A 58 -1.08 4.08 11.18
N VAL A 59 -1.31 2.76 11.21
CA VAL A 59 -0.29 1.77 10.89
C VAL A 59 -0.74 0.89 9.75
N MET A 60 0.23 0.26 9.09
CA MET A 60 -0.02 -0.67 8.00
C MET A 60 -0.01 -2.10 8.54
N GLY A 61 -1.12 -2.79 8.38
CA GLY A 61 -1.21 -4.20 8.72
C GLY A 61 -0.74 -5.07 7.57
N VAL A 62 0.13 -6.03 7.86
CA VAL A 62 0.68 -6.96 6.87
C VAL A 62 -0.14 -8.23 6.86
N LEU A 63 -0.45 -8.74 5.66
CA LEU A 63 -1.18 -9.99 5.51
C LEU A 63 -0.28 -11.16 5.91
N VAL A 64 -0.69 -11.91 6.92
CA VAL A 64 0.06 -13.08 7.40
C VAL A 64 -0.92 -14.23 7.63
N THR A 65 -0.38 -15.46 7.65
CA THR A 65 -1.15 -16.64 8.02
C THR A 65 -0.80 -17.01 9.47
N LYS A 66 -1.82 -17.12 10.30
CA LYS A 66 -1.65 -17.41 11.70
C LYS A 66 -2.68 -18.45 12.14
N GLY A 67 -2.22 -19.63 12.56
CA GLY A 67 -3.12 -20.69 12.98
C GLY A 67 -4.05 -21.17 11.89
N GLY A 68 -3.61 -21.19 10.64
CA GLY A 68 -4.41 -21.59 9.49
C GLY A 68 -5.37 -20.53 8.99
N ARG A 69 -5.33 -19.32 9.56
CA ARG A 69 -6.17 -18.18 9.15
C ARG A 69 -5.32 -17.04 8.62
N GLN A 70 -5.86 -16.33 7.65
CA GLN A 70 -5.22 -15.11 7.16
C GLN A 70 -5.71 -13.92 7.99
N VAL A 71 -4.76 -13.13 8.45
CA VAL A 71 -5.06 -11.91 9.22
C VAL A 71 -4.12 -10.80 8.76
N PHE A 72 -4.56 -9.56 8.95
CA PHE A 72 -3.69 -8.40 8.83
C PHE A 72 -3.15 -8.11 10.22
N GLN A 73 -1.84 -8.07 10.34
CA GLN A 73 -1.18 -7.87 11.63
C GLN A 73 -0.33 -6.61 11.62
N ALA A 74 -0.52 -5.79 12.65
CA ALA A 74 0.30 -4.65 12.97
C ALA A 74 0.67 -4.76 14.44
N LYS A 75 1.57 -3.90 14.89
CA LYS A 75 2.03 -3.94 16.28
C LYS A 75 0.83 -3.78 17.25
N GLY A 76 0.57 -4.82 18.02
CA GLY A 76 -0.50 -4.81 19.00
C GLY A 76 -1.91 -4.93 18.45
N GLN A 77 -2.07 -5.14 17.13
CA GLN A 77 -3.37 -5.21 16.50
C GLN A 77 -3.45 -6.35 15.49
N THR A 78 -4.62 -6.95 15.39
CA THR A 78 -4.87 -8.01 14.41
C THR A 78 -6.28 -7.79 13.84
N LEU A 79 -6.40 -7.89 12.53
CA LEU A 79 -7.68 -7.74 11.82
C LEU A 79 -7.88 -8.94 10.92
N GLU A 80 -9.06 -9.53 10.96
CA GLU A 80 -9.37 -10.68 10.12
C GLU A 80 -9.28 -10.30 8.64
N ALA A 81 -8.53 -11.09 7.86
CA ALA A 81 -8.43 -10.92 6.42
C ALA A 81 -9.56 -11.68 5.75
N THR A 82 -10.75 -11.07 5.70
CA THR A 82 -11.91 -11.68 5.04
C THR A 82 -11.65 -11.81 3.55
N PRO A 83 -12.35 -12.71 2.84
CA PRO A 83 -12.20 -12.83 1.38
C PRO A 83 -12.39 -11.50 0.66
N GLU A 84 -13.34 -10.67 1.10
CA GLU A 84 -13.59 -9.37 0.50
C GLU A 84 -12.39 -8.43 0.69
N ARG A 85 -11.75 -8.46 1.85
CA ARG A 85 -10.58 -7.63 2.13
C ARG A 85 -9.37 -8.09 1.32
N VAL A 86 -9.16 -9.39 1.23
CA VAL A 86 -8.05 -9.95 0.44
C VAL A 86 -8.24 -9.60 -1.04
N GLU A 87 -9.46 -9.71 -1.55
CA GLU A 87 -9.76 -9.35 -2.92
C GLU A 87 -9.57 -7.85 -3.18
N ALA A 88 -10.01 -7.01 -2.24
CA ALA A 88 -9.81 -5.56 -2.35
C ALA A 88 -8.32 -5.22 -2.39
N LEU A 89 -7.52 -5.89 -1.58
CA LEU A 89 -6.07 -5.69 -1.56
C LEU A 89 -5.44 -6.09 -2.88
N ALA A 90 -5.86 -7.23 -3.45
CA ALA A 90 -5.36 -7.69 -4.74
C ALA A 90 -5.69 -6.71 -5.86
N ARG A 91 -6.89 -6.16 -5.87
CA ARG A 91 -7.29 -5.14 -6.85
C ARG A 91 -6.49 -3.85 -6.67
N PHE A 92 -6.31 -3.42 -5.43
CA PHE A 92 -5.49 -2.24 -5.12
C PHE A 92 -4.07 -2.42 -5.66
N ARG A 93 -3.46 -3.57 -5.40
CA ARG A 93 -2.11 -3.86 -5.87
C ARG A 93 -2.03 -3.83 -7.40
N ALA A 94 -2.97 -4.49 -8.07
CA ALA A 94 -2.99 -4.54 -9.53
C ALA A 94 -3.15 -3.15 -10.13
N GLU A 95 -4.04 -2.34 -9.57
CA GLU A 95 -4.25 -0.97 -10.02
C GLU A 95 -2.99 -0.13 -9.79
N LEU A 96 -2.40 -0.21 -8.61
CA LEU A 96 -1.18 0.53 -8.28
C LEU A 96 -0.04 0.15 -9.23
N GLU A 97 0.18 -1.14 -9.45
CA GLU A 97 1.24 -1.61 -10.33
C GLU A 97 1.09 -1.11 -11.76
N SER A 98 -0.14 -0.85 -12.21
CA SER A 98 -0.37 -0.32 -13.55
C SER A 98 0.20 1.10 -13.72
N PHE A 99 0.47 1.81 -12.64
CA PHE A 99 1.08 3.14 -12.67
C PHE A 99 2.61 3.11 -12.48
N LEU A 100 3.14 1.95 -12.14
CA LEU A 100 4.58 1.78 -11.90
C LEU A 100 5.23 1.09 -13.10
#